data_f82950f04bb953ff790ed0981a3bca04
#
_entry.id   f82950f04bb953ff790ed0981a3bca04
#
_cell.length_a   1.000
_cell.length_b   1.000
_cell.length_c   1.000
_cell.angle_alpha   90.00
_cell.angle_beta   90.00
_cell.angle_gamma   90.00
#
_symmetry.space_group_name_H-M   'P 1'
#
loop_
_entity.id
_entity.type
_entity.pdbx_description
1 polymer ?
#
loop_
_entity_poly.entity_id
_entity_poly.type
_entity_poly.pdbx_seq_one_letter_code
_entity_poly.pdbx_strand_id
1 'polypeptide(L)'
;MLTLTDAFALGRLDAHDQAALVRKGELDAAALTEAALMRIEALDPALRATSHHAPELARANAARLPDGGAMRGVPWMPKDSLDYPGMPTRSCSRSRSGALAASGYPYVERLDAAGLVAVGKTSMPEFGLLGSTEPLAGPVTVNPWSVAHSPGGSSGGAGAAVAAGLVPLAQGSDGGGSIRLPAACCGIVGLKPGRDSTVRVRSRHNVEDLLVGDSLMSRSVRDTAWGFAAAHLDPQRAMVQHASKRRLRIGVIEHGLRGAAPDAEVAQAIRRSADLCASLGHHVDKVEWPIDGAAFMRAFEDLWTHLGADCVDAVRATSGGRRLEDLIEPWTLALGRRAETLPFNALEAAYRQLAGLPAQLSAFYANYDVVLSPVTSTPAPLLGAYGPSVPAEQLMETMFAWIPYTPLQNMAGTPAISLPLFTSSTGLPIGSMFAADRGQEDMLLELAYELEEALPWHGRWPALSVANGPNI
;
A
#
# COMPACT_ATOMS: atom_id res chain seq x y z
N MET A 1 -26.82 -7.62 22.30
CA MET A 1 -26.66 -6.40 21.46
C MET A 1 -25.18 -6.07 21.45
N LEU A 2 -24.57 -5.87 20.29
CA LEU A 2 -23.15 -5.55 20.16
C LEU A 2 -22.86 -4.17 20.78
N THR A 3 -21.86 -4.07 21.66
CA THR A 3 -21.43 -2.81 22.26
C THR A 3 -20.21 -2.23 21.51
N LEU A 4 -19.89 -0.96 21.70
CA LEU A 4 -18.67 -0.36 21.15
C LEU A 4 -17.40 -1.03 21.69
N THR A 5 -17.43 -1.47 22.95
CA THR A 5 -16.34 -2.25 23.57
C THR A 5 -16.13 -3.58 22.84
N ASP A 6 -17.20 -4.30 22.51
CA ASP A 6 -17.13 -5.54 21.72
C ASP A 6 -16.58 -5.27 20.31
N ALA A 7 -17.07 -4.18 19.67
CA ALA A 7 -16.58 -3.76 18.36
C ALA A 7 -15.07 -3.47 18.36
N PHE A 8 -14.56 -2.81 19.40
CA PHE A 8 -13.13 -2.54 19.56
C PHE A 8 -12.33 -3.82 19.83
N ALA A 9 -12.85 -4.74 20.66
CA ALA A 9 -12.23 -6.04 20.89
C ALA A 9 -12.10 -6.84 19.57
N LEU A 10 -13.16 -6.88 18.76
CA LEU A 10 -13.14 -7.51 17.43
C LEU A 10 -12.17 -6.81 16.47
N GLY A 11 -11.97 -5.50 16.58
CA GLY A 11 -11.01 -4.75 15.77
C GLY A 11 -9.55 -5.07 16.06
N ARG A 12 -9.25 -5.69 17.21
CA ARG A 12 -7.90 -6.17 17.55
C ARG A 12 -7.55 -7.50 16.92
N LEU A 13 -8.55 -8.25 16.46
CA LEU A 13 -8.38 -9.52 15.76
C LEU A 13 -7.98 -9.26 14.30
N ASP A 14 -7.13 -10.09 13.75
CA ASP A 14 -6.85 -10.09 12.33
C ASP A 14 -7.98 -10.78 11.53
N ALA A 15 -7.88 -10.79 10.21
CA ALA A 15 -8.93 -11.31 9.34
C ALA A 15 -9.18 -12.81 9.56
N HIS A 16 -8.13 -13.59 9.78
CA HIS A 16 -8.25 -15.03 10.05
C HIS A 16 -8.99 -15.32 11.34
N ASP A 17 -8.71 -14.59 12.42
CA ASP A 17 -9.39 -14.77 13.70
C ASP A 17 -10.86 -14.32 13.61
N GLN A 18 -11.14 -13.21 12.92
CA GLN A 18 -12.52 -12.76 12.66
C GLN A 18 -13.30 -13.81 11.85
N ALA A 19 -12.71 -14.34 10.77
CA ALA A 19 -13.33 -15.40 9.97
C ALA A 19 -13.53 -16.69 10.79
N ALA A 20 -12.63 -17.01 11.72
CA ALA A 20 -12.75 -18.17 12.59
C ALA A 20 -13.95 -18.07 13.53
N LEU A 21 -14.27 -16.89 14.07
CA LEU A 21 -15.47 -16.67 14.89
C LEU A 21 -16.75 -16.98 14.10
N VAL A 22 -16.83 -16.52 12.85
CA VAL A 22 -18.00 -16.80 11.99
C VAL A 22 -18.08 -18.30 11.65
N ARG A 23 -16.97 -18.91 11.30
CA ARG A 23 -16.91 -20.34 10.93
C ARG A 23 -17.31 -21.27 12.08
N LYS A 24 -17.00 -20.88 13.32
CA LYS A 24 -17.39 -21.61 14.54
C LYS A 24 -18.83 -21.32 15.00
N GLY A 25 -19.51 -20.35 14.36
CA GLY A 25 -20.84 -19.90 14.80
C GLY A 25 -20.84 -19.10 16.10
N GLU A 26 -19.68 -18.61 16.54
CA GLU A 26 -19.54 -17.73 17.72
C GLU A 26 -20.01 -16.32 17.45
N LEU A 27 -19.96 -15.90 16.17
CA LEU A 27 -20.41 -14.61 15.67
C LEU A 27 -21.00 -14.77 14.27
N ASP A 28 -21.97 -13.94 13.88
CA ASP A 28 -22.44 -13.89 12.50
C ASP A 28 -21.73 -12.80 11.68
N ALA A 29 -21.82 -12.89 10.36
CA ALA A 29 -21.21 -11.95 9.45
C ALA A 29 -21.78 -10.54 9.57
N ALA A 30 -23.06 -10.41 9.89
CA ALA A 30 -23.72 -9.11 10.11
C ALA A 30 -23.15 -8.42 11.34
N ALA A 31 -22.90 -9.17 12.43
CA ALA A 31 -22.30 -8.63 13.64
C ALA A 31 -20.86 -8.16 13.41
N LEU A 32 -20.04 -8.87 12.60
CA LEU A 32 -18.71 -8.38 12.21
C LEU A 32 -18.80 -7.07 11.40
N THR A 33 -19.75 -6.99 10.47
CA THR A 33 -20.00 -5.80 9.66
C THR A 33 -20.39 -4.62 10.54
N GLU A 34 -21.38 -4.80 11.45
CA GLU A 34 -21.78 -3.75 12.39
C GLU A 34 -20.63 -3.32 13.30
N ALA A 35 -19.82 -4.25 13.79
CA ALA A 35 -18.64 -3.93 14.58
C ALA A 35 -17.65 -3.02 13.80
N ALA A 36 -17.44 -3.29 12.50
CA ALA A 36 -16.58 -2.44 11.67
C ALA A 36 -17.19 -1.06 11.44
N LEU A 37 -18.50 -0.97 11.17
CA LEU A 37 -19.19 0.31 11.01
C LEU A 37 -19.14 1.13 12.30
N MET A 38 -19.33 0.52 13.47
CA MET A 38 -19.18 1.19 14.77
C MET A 38 -17.77 1.72 15.00
N ARG A 39 -16.72 0.97 14.63
CA ARG A 39 -15.32 1.44 14.72
C ARG A 39 -15.03 2.61 13.80
N ILE A 40 -15.55 2.55 12.57
CA ILE A 40 -15.44 3.65 11.59
C ILE A 40 -16.13 4.89 12.13
N GLU A 41 -17.36 4.77 12.63
CA GLU A 41 -18.11 5.90 13.20
C GLU A 41 -17.38 6.53 14.40
N ALA A 42 -16.76 5.71 15.25
CA ALA A 42 -16.08 6.18 16.45
C ALA A 42 -14.70 6.82 16.17
N LEU A 43 -13.89 6.26 15.26
CA LEU A 43 -12.49 6.64 15.09
C LEU A 43 -12.22 7.47 13.83
N ASP A 44 -12.98 7.26 12.76
CA ASP A 44 -12.69 7.90 11.47
C ASP A 44 -12.88 9.43 11.45
N PRO A 45 -13.76 10.05 12.25
CA PRO A 45 -13.81 11.52 12.37
C PRO A 45 -12.46 12.16 12.75
N ALA A 46 -11.66 11.48 13.58
CA ALA A 46 -10.30 11.91 13.93
C ALA A 46 -9.25 11.46 12.92
N LEU A 47 -9.38 10.23 12.40
CA LEU A 47 -8.41 9.60 11.50
C LEU A 47 -8.53 10.09 10.06
N ARG A 48 -9.77 10.28 9.59
CA ARG A 48 -10.10 10.73 8.23
C ARG A 48 -9.52 9.82 7.14
N ALA A 49 -9.58 8.49 7.38
CA ALA A 49 -9.08 7.48 6.48
C ALA A 49 -10.08 7.08 5.38
N THR A 50 -11.38 7.39 5.58
CA THR A 50 -12.46 6.98 4.69
C THR A 50 -12.85 8.10 3.72
N SER A 51 -12.81 7.81 2.42
CA SER A 51 -13.28 8.74 1.35
C SER A 51 -14.75 8.55 1.01
N HIS A 52 -15.30 7.35 1.28
CA HIS A 52 -16.72 7.03 1.04
C HIS A 52 -17.21 6.01 2.07
N HIS A 53 -18.28 6.35 2.78
CA HIS A 53 -18.97 5.47 3.70
C HIS A 53 -20.12 4.75 2.99
N ALA A 54 -20.26 3.42 3.20
CA ALA A 54 -21.27 2.60 2.51
C ALA A 54 -22.00 1.64 3.48
N PRO A 55 -22.57 2.11 4.59
CA PRO A 55 -23.14 1.25 5.62
C PRO A 55 -24.33 0.40 5.13
N GLU A 56 -25.22 0.96 4.31
CA GLU A 56 -26.39 0.24 3.77
C GLU A 56 -25.95 -0.86 2.80
N LEU A 57 -25.00 -0.57 1.92
CA LEU A 57 -24.42 -1.56 0.99
C LEU A 57 -23.71 -2.66 1.76
N ALA A 58 -22.92 -2.31 2.79
CA ALA A 58 -22.23 -3.28 3.64
C ALA A 58 -23.22 -4.25 4.31
N ARG A 59 -24.30 -3.74 4.91
CA ARG A 59 -25.35 -4.56 5.51
C ARG A 59 -26.04 -5.47 4.48
N ALA A 60 -26.36 -4.92 3.31
CA ALA A 60 -26.97 -5.68 2.23
C ALA A 60 -26.05 -6.81 1.71
N ASN A 61 -24.75 -6.55 1.59
CA ASN A 61 -23.75 -7.54 1.17
C ASN A 61 -23.57 -8.61 2.25
N ALA A 62 -23.44 -8.24 3.53
CA ALA A 62 -23.32 -9.19 4.64
C ALA A 62 -24.51 -10.17 4.70
N ALA A 63 -25.72 -9.70 4.39
CA ALA A 63 -26.93 -10.53 4.37
C ALA A 63 -27.01 -11.51 3.19
N ARG A 64 -26.15 -11.34 2.15
CA ARG A 64 -26.18 -12.13 0.90
C ARG A 64 -24.90 -12.92 0.65
N LEU A 65 -24.05 -13.05 1.67
CA LEU A 65 -22.77 -13.73 1.53
C LEU A 65 -22.94 -15.17 1.05
N PRO A 66 -22.05 -15.64 0.15
CA PRO A 66 -22.04 -17.03 -0.28
C PRO A 66 -21.72 -17.96 0.90
N ASP A 67 -22.26 -19.16 0.86
CA ASP A 67 -21.87 -20.20 1.80
C ASP A 67 -20.45 -20.67 1.52
N GLY A 68 -19.64 -20.85 2.58
CA GLY A 68 -18.32 -21.51 2.49
C GLY A 68 -17.13 -20.61 2.13
N GLY A 69 -17.25 -19.29 2.08
CA GLY A 69 -16.12 -18.39 1.85
C GLY A 69 -15.06 -18.45 2.99
N ALA A 70 -13.77 -18.50 2.63
CA ALA A 70 -12.67 -18.61 3.60
C ALA A 70 -12.62 -17.44 4.59
N MET A 71 -13.03 -16.24 4.15
CA MET A 71 -13.07 -14.98 4.91
C MET A 71 -14.50 -14.47 5.07
N ARG A 72 -15.47 -15.38 5.24
CA ARG A 72 -16.88 -15.04 5.30
C ARG A 72 -17.19 -14.04 6.41
N GLY A 73 -17.69 -12.88 6.02
CA GLY A 73 -18.10 -11.78 6.90
C GLY A 73 -16.98 -10.83 7.32
N VAL A 74 -15.72 -11.09 6.95
CA VAL A 74 -14.61 -10.21 7.31
C VAL A 74 -14.75 -8.86 6.59
N PRO A 75 -14.75 -7.74 7.33
CA PRO A 75 -14.86 -6.41 6.74
C PRO A 75 -13.54 -5.99 6.08
N TRP A 76 -13.63 -5.32 4.94
CA TRP A 76 -12.48 -4.74 4.26
C TRP A 76 -12.83 -3.41 3.59
N MET A 77 -11.81 -2.67 3.13
CA MET A 77 -12.01 -1.42 2.42
C MET A 77 -11.19 -1.37 1.12
N PRO A 78 -11.83 -1.23 -0.06
CA PRO A 78 -11.15 -0.86 -1.30
C PRO A 78 -10.63 0.58 -1.24
N LYS A 79 -9.53 0.85 -1.94
CA LYS A 79 -9.02 2.21 -2.18
C LYS A 79 -9.95 2.97 -3.11
N ASP A 80 -10.00 4.28 -3.03
CA ASP A 80 -10.91 5.10 -3.86
C ASP A 80 -10.60 5.06 -5.38
N SER A 81 -9.50 4.43 -5.78
CA SER A 81 -9.19 4.14 -7.20
C SER A 81 -9.74 2.81 -7.70
N LEU A 82 -10.24 1.92 -6.82
CA LEU A 82 -10.76 0.61 -7.19
C LEU A 82 -12.25 0.68 -7.46
N ASP A 83 -12.70 0.23 -8.65
CA ASP A 83 -14.13 0.08 -8.93
C ASP A 83 -14.71 -1.05 -8.08
N TYR A 84 -15.71 -0.70 -7.26
CA TYR A 84 -16.50 -1.63 -6.46
C TYR A 84 -17.99 -1.43 -6.74
N PRO A 85 -18.75 -2.49 -7.07
CA PRO A 85 -20.17 -2.37 -7.43
C PRO A 85 -20.99 -1.62 -6.38
N GLY A 86 -21.70 -0.58 -6.79
CA GLY A 86 -22.53 0.23 -5.90
C GLY A 86 -21.80 1.32 -5.12
N MET A 87 -20.48 1.49 -5.29
CA MET A 87 -19.70 2.59 -4.72
C MET A 87 -19.13 3.50 -5.82
N PRO A 88 -18.94 4.81 -5.57
CA PRO A 88 -18.28 5.70 -6.51
C PRO A 88 -16.76 5.46 -6.55
N THR A 89 -16.14 5.69 -7.70
CA THR A 89 -14.67 5.72 -7.84
C THR A 89 -14.25 7.13 -8.21
N ARG A 90 -13.86 7.91 -7.20
CA ARG A 90 -13.51 9.32 -7.36
C ARG A 90 -12.02 9.59 -7.48
N SER A 91 -11.17 8.64 -7.05
CA SER A 91 -9.72 8.83 -6.94
C SER A 91 -9.38 10.14 -6.21
N CYS A 92 -10.20 10.53 -5.24
CA CYS A 92 -10.14 11.77 -4.47
C CYS A 92 -9.96 13.02 -5.36
N SER A 93 -10.56 13.05 -6.57
CA SER A 93 -10.49 14.18 -7.52
C SER A 93 -11.83 14.88 -7.69
N ARG A 94 -11.79 16.22 -7.77
CA ARG A 94 -12.96 17.06 -8.10
C ARG A 94 -13.48 16.83 -9.50
N SER A 95 -12.67 16.25 -10.39
CA SER A 95 -13.06 15.94 -11.77
C SER A 95 -14.05 14.76 -11.87
N ARG A 96 -14.13 13.90 -10.86
CA ARG A 96 -14.94 12.69 -10.87
C ARG A 96 -16.36 12.96 -10.34
N SER A 97 -17.37 12.57 -11.10
CA SER A 97 -18.79 12.83 -10.79
C SER A 97 -19.33 12.09 -9.56
N GLY A 98 -18.65 11.03 -9.12
CA GLY A 98 -19.17 10.14 -8.09
C GLY A 98 -20.27 9.19 -8.57
N ALA A 99 -20.36 8.93 -9.88
CA ALA A 99 -21.20 7.86 -10.40
C ALA A 99 -20.80 6.52 -9.80
N LEU A 100 -21.82 5.71 -9.47
CA LEU A 100 -21.59 4.38 -8.88
C LEU A 100 -21.03 3.43 -9.93
N ALA A 101 -20.00 2.65 -9.57
CA ALA A 101 -19.49 1.59 -10.41
C ALA A 101 -20.57 0.49 -10.57
N ALA A 102 -20.79 0.06 -11.81
CA ALA A 102 -21.76 -0.99 -12.13
C ALA A 102 -21.19 -2.40 -11.92
N SER A 103 -19.86 -2.55 -12.02
CA SER A 103 -19.14 -3.81 -11.88
C SER A 103 -17.79 -3.57 -11.21
N GLY A 104 -17.19 -4.63 -10.68
CA GLY A 104 -15.78 -4.68 -10.28
C GLY A 104 -14.95 -5.39 -11.36
N TYR A 105 -13.65 -5.53 -11.09
CA TYR A 105 -12.71 -6.35 -11.84
C TYR A 105 -12.54 -7.73 -11.17
N PRO A 106 -11.91 -8.71 -11.82
CA PRO A 106 -11.70 -10.04 -11.25
C PRO A 106 -11.11 -10.06 -9.83
N TYR A 107 -10.34 -9.04 -9.47
CA TYR A 107 -9.82 -8.88 -8.11
C TYR A 107 -10.96 -8.74 -7.08
N VAL A 108 -11.92 -7.85 -7.34
CA VAL A 108 -13.09 -7.64 -6.47
C VAL A 108 -13.94 -8.90 -6.43
N GLU A 109 -14.21 -9.50 -7.60
CA GLU A 109 -15.01 -10.72 -7.71
C GLU A 109 -14.46 -11.88 -6.85
N ARG A 110 -13.12 -12.04 -6.83
CA ARG A 110 -12.47 -13.06 -5.99
C ARG A 110 -12.59 -12.78 -4.50
N LEU A 111 -12.44 -11.52 -4.09
CA LEU A 111 -12.56 -11.13 -2.69
C LEU A 111 -13.99 -11.28 -2.19
N ASP A 112 -14.97 -10.89 -3.00
CA ASP A 112 -16.39 -11.09 -2.69
C ASP A 112 -16.75 -12.58 -2.64
N ALA A 113 -16.24 -13.40 -3.56
CA ALA A 113 -16.42 -14.86 -3.54
C ALA A 113 -15.78 -15.52 -2.31
N ALA A 114 -14.70 -14.96 -1.77
CA ALA A 114 -14.11 -15.39 -0.51
C ALA A 114 -14.94 -14.99 0.72
N GLY A 115 -15.98 -14.15 0.54
CA GLY A 115 -16.92 -13.73 1.58
C GLY A 115 -16.52 -12.46 2.31
N LEU A 116 -15.59 -11.66 1.78
CA LEU A 116 -15.28 -10.35 2.34
C LEU A 116 -16.46 -9.37 2.17
N VAL A 117 -16.62 -8.45 3.12
CA VAL A 117 -17.65 -7.41 3.08
C VAL A 117 -17.00 -6.03 2.99
N ALA A 118 -17.17 -5.34 1.87
CA ALA A 118 -16.71 -3.97 1.72
C ALA A 118 -17.58 -3.00 2.53
N VAL A 119 -16.97 -2.24 3.45
CA VAL A 119 -17.69 -1.34 4.37
C VAL A 119 -17.60 0.14 4.01
N GLY A 120 -16.82 0.48 3.00
CA GLY A 120 -16.56 1.83 2.51
C GLY A 120 -15.32 1.85 1.63
N LYS A 121 -14.83 3.04 1.27
CA LYS A 121 -13.58 3.20 0.49
C LYS A 121 -12.59 4.06 1.24
N THR A 122 -11.29 3.74 1.10
CA THR A 122 -10.21 4.47 1.77
C THR A 122 -9.72 5.67 0.96
N SER A 123 -9.31 6.72 1.67
CA SER A 123 -8.76 7.95 1.10
C SER A 123 -7.39 7.73 0.43
N MET A 124 -7.08 8.60 -0.52
CA MET A 124 -5.83 8.63 -1.28
C MET A 124 -5.57 10.07 -1.78
N PRO A 125 -4.36 10.47 -2.19
CA PRO A 125 -4.16 11.70 -2.93
C PRO A 125 -4.80 11.61 -4.32
N GLU A 126 -5.05 12.74 -4.95
CA GLU A 126 -5.65 12.80 -6.28
C GLU A 126 -4.92 11.88 -7.28
N PHE A 127 -5.67 10.96 -7.90
CA PHE A 127 -5.19 9.94 -8.86
C PHE A 127 -4.04 9.06 -8.35
N GLY A 128 -3.70 9.12 -7.07
CA GLY A 128 -2.58 8.34 -6.50
C GLY A 128 -1.19 8.89 -6.82
N LEU A 129 -1.07 10.12 -7.24
CA LEU A 129 0.17 10.71 -7.77
C LEU A 129 1.13 11.26 -6.71
N LEU A 130 0.81 11.17 -5.41
CA LEU A 130 1.66 11.66 -4.31
C LEU A 130 1.97 10.56 -3.29
N GLY A 131 3.10 10.73 -2.59
CA GLY A 131 3.53 9.89 -1.47
C GLY A 131 2.89 10.25 -0.12
N SER A 132 1.94 11.20 -0.09
CA SER A 132 1.12 11.58 1.07
C SER A 132 -0.36 11.35 0.76
N THR A 133 -1.26 11.50 1.77
CA THR A 133 -2.71 11.35 1.58
C THR A 133 -3.42 12.60 2.07
N GLU A 134 -3.28 13.67 1.31
CA GLU A 134 -3.74 15.03 1.61
C GLU A 134 -4.51 15.64 0.42
N PRO A 135 -5.54 14.96 -0.14
CA PRO A 135 -6.26 15.44 -1.30
C PRO A 135 -7.05 16.72 -1.00
N LEU A 136 -7.17 17.62 -1.99
CA LEU A 136 -8.05 18.81 -1.90
C LEU A 136 -9.53 18.45 -2.04
N ALA A 137 -9.85 17.32 -2.65
CA ALA A 137 -11.23 16.85 -2.89
C ALA A 137 -11.69 15.79 -1.89
N GLY A 138 -10.90 15.50 -0.86
CA GLY A 138 -11.20 14.48 0.14
C GLY A 138 -10.62 14.83 1.51
N PRO A 139 -10.77 13.92 2.47
CA PRO A 139 -10.24 14.15 3.81
C PRO A 139 -8.71 14.06 3.80
N VAL A 140 -8.06 14.96 4.55
CA VAL A 140 -6.63 14.85 4.86
C VAL A 140 -6.47 13.78 5.93
N THR A 141 -5.98 12.61 5.54
CA THR A 141 -5.79 11.48 6.44
C THR A 141 -4.60 11.71 7.37
N VAL A 142 -4.76 11.44 8.65
CA VAL A 142 -3.68 11.55 9.62
C VAL A 142 -3.05 10.19 9.92
N ASN A 143 -1.80 10.22 10.37
CA ASN A 143 -1.14 9.01 10.84
C ASN A 143 -1.67 8.61 12.22
N PRO A 144 -2.14 7.37 12.43
CA PRO A 144 -2.71 6.97 13.73
C PRO A 144 -1.67 6.93 14.87
N TRP A 145 -0.38 6.90 14.57
CA TRP A 145 0.69 7.01 15.57
C TRP A 145 0.92 8.45 16.04
N SER A 146 0.68 9.42 15.15
CA SER A 146 0.83 10.86 15.45
C SER A 146 0.01 11.68 14.46
N VAL A 147 -1.01 12.36 14.95
CA VAL A 147 -1.94 13.15 14.11
C VAL A 147 -1.28 14.33 13.38
N ALA A 148 -0.06 14.71 13.76
CA ALA A 148 0.74 15.72 13.08
C ALA A 148 1.47 15.18 11.84
N HIS A 149 1.52 13.86 11.67
CA HIS A 149 2.29 13.22 10.61
C HIS A 149 1.37 12.62 9.53
N SER A 150 1.94 12.46 8.32
CA SER A 150 1.29 11.80 7.20
C SER A 150 1.26 10.27 7.41
N PRO A 151 0.20 9.57 7.02
CA PRO A 151 0.17 8.11 6.97
C PRO A 151 0.97 7.56 5.78
N GLY A 152 1.66 8.42 5.03
CA GLY A 152 2.20 8.08 3.72
C GLY A 152 1.12 8.07 2.64
N GLY A 153 1.49 7.61 1.44
CA GLY A 153 0.62 7.54 0.27
C GLY A 153 1.20 6.67 -0.85
N SER A 154 0.42 6.42 -1.85
CA SER A 154 -0.92 6.95 -2.10
C SER A 154 -2.04 6.13 -1.40
N SER A 155 -1.77 4.97 -0.79
CA SER A 155 -2.76 4.18 -0.05
C SER A 155 -2.75 4.51 1.46
N GLY A 156 -2.61 5.79 1.83
CA GLY A 156 -2.50 6.21 3.22
C GLY A 156 -3.77 6.01 4.03
N GLY A 157 -4.95 6.19 3.42
CA GLY A 157 -6.22 5.84 4.04
C GLY A 157 -6.32 4.35 4.39
N ALA A 158 -5.85 3.47 3.50
CA ALA A 158 -5.78 2.02 3.75
C ALA A 158 -4.81 1.70 4.91
N GLY A 159 -3.60 2.27 4.87
CA GLY A 159 -2.61 2.11 5.94
C GLY A 159 -3.14 2.56 7.30
N ALA A 160 -3.74 3.74 7.36
CA ALA A 160 -4.31 4.29 8.58
C ALA A 160 -5.49 3.48 9.11
N ALA A 161 -6.43 3.06 8.23
CA ALA A 161 -7.59 2.26 8.61
C ALA A 161 -7.20 0.90 9.21
N VAL A 162 -6.23 0.20 8.60
CA VAL A 162 -5.72 -1.08 9.09
C VAL A 162 -4.94 -0.91 10.39
N ALA A 163 -4.05 0.08 10.47
CA ALA A 163 -3.25 0.32 11.67
C ALA A 163 -4.12 0.68 12.88
N ALA A 164 -5.16 1.47 12.67
CA ALA A 164 -6.11 1.84 13.72
C ALA A 164 -7.09 0.72 14.09
N GLY A 165 -7.19 -0.35 13.30
CA GLY A 165 -8.12 -1.46 13.53
C GLY A 165 -9.57 -1.17 13.11
N LEU A 166 -9.81 -0.22 12.18
CA LEU A 166 -11.13 -0.02 11.59
C LEU A 166 -11.56 -1.28 10.85
N VAL A 167 -10.68 -1.83 10.05
CA VAL A 167 -10.82 -3.10 9.33
C VAL A 167 -9.51 -3.88 9.39
N PRO A 168 -9.52 -5.21 9.34
CA PRO A 168 -8.29 -6.00 9.32
C PRO A 168 -7.57 -5.95 7.96
N LEU A 169 -8.30 -5.67 6.88
CA LEU A 169 -7.82 -5.69 5.50
C LEU A 169 -8.24 -4.42 4.75
N ALA A 170 -7.31 -3.80 4.02
CA ALA A 170 -7.65 -2.75 3.08
C ALA A 170 -6.78 -2.87 1.82
N GLN A 171 -7.37 -2.58 0.63
CA GLN A 171 -6.63 -2.65 -0.61
C GLN A 171 -5.74 -1.43 -0.79
N GLY A 172 -4.50 -1.69 -1.20
CA GLY A 172 -3.54 -0.71 -1.67
C GLY A 172 -3.11 -0.97 -3.11
N SER A 173 -2.71 0.09 -3.80
CA SER A 173 -2.05 0.03 -5.11
C SER A 173 -0.68 0.69 -5.00
N ASP A 174 0.34 0.18 -5.70
CA ASP A 174 1.74 0.58 -5.56
C ASP A 174 2.39 0.76 -6.94
N GLY A 175 2.48 2.01 -7.41
CA GLY A 175 3.16 2.38 -8.66
C GLY A 175 4.58 2.93 -8.46
N GLY A 176 4.93 3.34 -7.24
CA GLY A 176 6.26 3.86 -6.87
C GLY A 176 6.59 3.65 -5.39
N GLY A 177 5.74 2.89 -4.67
CA GLY A 177 5.87 2.65 -3.24
C GLY A 177 4.53 2.70 -2.49
N SER A 178 3.42 2.91 -3.17
CA SER A 178 2.15 3.33 -2.54
C SER A 178 1.40 2.26 -1.72
N ILE A 179 1.91 1.03 -1.60
CA ILE A 179 1.58 0.06 -0.54
C ILE A 179 2.63 0.13 0.55
N ARG A 180 3.90 0.09 0.17
CA ARG A 180 5.04 -0.04 1.06
C ARG A 180 5.29 1.22 1.90
N LEU A 181 5.11 2.42 1.32
CA LEU A 181 5.22 3.71 2.02
C LEU A 181 4.21 3.81 3.17
N PRO A 182 2.88 3.68 2.93
CA PRO A 182 1.93 3.73 4.03
C PRO A 182 2.08 2.55 5.00
N ALA A 183 2.52 1.37 4.55
CA ALA A 183 2.84 0.27 5.46
C ALA A 183 3.97 0.64 6.42
N ALA A 184 5.04 1.27 5.92
CA ALA A 184 6.14 1.76 6.74
C ALA A 184 5.71 2.88 7.71
N CYS A 185 4.95 3.87 7.23
CA CYS A 185 4.49 5.00 8.02
C CYS A 185 3.47 4.60 9.11
N CYS A 186 2.63 3.62 8.84
CA CYS A 186 1.55 3.20 9.73
C CYS A 186 1.89 1.95 10.57
N GLY A 187 3.05 1.31 10.36
CA GLY A 187 3.50 0.17 11.15
C GLY A 187 2.70 -1.11 10.89
N ILE A 188 2.43 -1.41 9.63
CA ILE A 188 1.70 -2.61 9.17
C ILE A 188 2.49 -3.35 8.08
N VAL A 189 1.97 -4.49 7.64
CA VAL A 189 2.55 -5.29 6.55
C VAL A 189 2.00 -4.80 5.22
N GLY A 190 2.89 -4.57 4.25
CA GLY A 190 2.52 -4.20 2.89
C GLY A 190 3.34 -4.93 1.84
N LEU A 191 2.73 -5.89 1.14
CA LEU A 191 3.33 -6.61 0.02
C LEU A 191 2.94 -5.93 -1.30
N LYS A 192 3.94 -5.50 -2.07
CA LYS A 192 3.77 -5.22 -3.49
C LYS A 192 4.10 -6.48 -4.29
N PRO A 193 3.12 -7.14 -4.91
CA PRO A 193 3.36 -8.34 -5.72
C PRO A 193 4.18 -8.02 -6.97
N GLY A 194 4.78 -9.03 -7.57
CA GLY A 194 5.44 -8.93 -8.86
C GLY A 194 4.45 -8.60 -9.99
N ARG A 195 4.96 -8.06 -11.09
CA ARG A 195 4.14 -7.81 -12.28
C ARG A 195 3.61 -9.14 -12.82
N ASP A 196 2.34 -9.12 -13.22
CA ASP A 196 1.64 -10.28 -13.78
C ASP A 196 1.47 -11.47 -12.80
N SER A 197 1.60 -11.27 -11.48
CA SER A 197 1.35 -12.33 -10.50
C SER A 197 -0.11 -12.36 -10.00
N THR A 198 -0.85 -11.27 -10.12
CA THR A 198 -2.23 -11.13 -9.64
C THR A 198 -3.24 -10.89 -10.75
N VAL A 199 -4.51 -11.22 -10.48
CA VAL A 199 -5.60 -10.93 -11.40
C VAL A 199 -5.83 -9.44 -11.58
N ARG A 200 -6.51 -9.09 -12.64
CA ARG A 200 -6.76 -7.72 -13.05
C ARG A 200 -7.59 -6.94 -12.02
N VAL A 201 -7.14 -5.71 -11.78
CA VAL A 201 -7.70 -4.79 -10.79
C VAL A 201 -8.35 -3.56 -11.43
N ARG A 202 -7.94 -3.21 -12.66
CA ARG A 202 -8.39 -2.01 -13.40
C ARG A 202 -8.38 -2.21 -14.91
N SER A 203 -8.87 -1.23 -15.66
CA SER A 203 -8.75 -1.20 -17.12
C SER A 203 -7.27 -1.17 -17.56
N ARG A 204 -7.01 -1.55 -18.80
CA ARG A 204 -5.66 -1.51 -19.37
C ARG A 204 -5.15 -0.09 -19.51
N HIS A 205 -3.91 0.11 -19.09
CA HIS A 205 -3.19 1.38 -19.24
C HIS A 205 -1.69 1.12 -19.39
N ASN A 206 -1.06 1.69 -20.42
CA ASN A 206 0.31 1.35 -20.78
C ASN A 206 1.33 1.54 -19.64
N VAL A 207 1.28 2.68 -18.94
CA VAL A 207 2.22 2.99 -17.86
C VAL A 207 1.79 2.29 -16.56
N GLU A 208 0.50 2.30 -16.20
CA GLU A 208 0.02 1.66 -14.96
C GLU A 208 0.25 0.14 -14.99
N ASP A 209 -0.04 -0.54 -16.11
CA ASP A 209 0.16 -1.98 -16.24
C ASP A 209 1.65 -2.37 -16.07
N LEU A 210 2.57 -1.45 -16.31
CA LEU A 210 4.01 -1.67 -16.09
C LEU A 210 4.45 -1.41 -14.65
N LEU A 211 3.85 -0.42 -13.98
CA LEU A 211 4.34 0.05 -12.69
C LEU A 211 3.53 -0.48 -11.50
N VAL A 212 2.22 -0.64 -11.64
CA VAL A 212 1.33 -0.78 -10.49
C VAL A 212 1.07 -2.23 -10.12
N GLY A 213 1.35 -2.58 -8.87
CA GLY A 213 0.91 -3.80 -8.22
C GLY A 213 -0.18 -3.48 -7.19
N ASP A 214 -1.10 -4.42 -6.96
CA ASP A 214 -2.20 -4.29 -6.01
C ASP A 214 -2.21 -5.45 -5.02
N SER A 215 -2.48 -5.16 -3.75
CA SER A 215 -2.67 -6.19 -2.73
C SER A 215 -3.50 -5.69 -1.54
N LEU A 216 -3.84 -6.60 -0.64
CA LEU A 216 -4.39 -6.27 0.67
C LEU A 216 -3.26 -5.94 1.65
N MET A 217 -3.38 -4.81 2.34
CA MET A 217 -2.55 -4.42 3.47
C MET A 217 -3.18 -4.98 4.74
N SER A 218 -2.38 -5.43 5.69
CA SER A 218 -2.84 -6.05 6.93
C SER A 218 -1.84 -5.85 8.08
N ARG A 219 -2.23 -6.22 9.30
CA ARG A 219 -1.34 -6.19 10.47
C ARG A 219 -0.54 -7.48 10.65
N SER A 220 -0.97 -8.61 10.06
CA SER A 220 -0.33 -9.91 10.17
C SER A 220 0.19 -10.42 8.84
N VAL A 221 1.29 -11.18 8.88
CA VAL A 221 1.83 -11.83 7.68
C VAL A 221 0.83 -12.83 7.10
N ARG A 222 0.10 -13.57 7.94
CA ARG A 222 -0.88 -14.58 7.47
C ARG A 222 -2.02 -13.96 6.66
N ASP A 223 -2.49 -12.77 7.04
CA ASP A 223 -3.53 -12.07 6.28
C ASP A 223 -3.00 -11.55 4.93
N THR A 224 -1.75 -11.03 4.91
CA THR A 224 -1.08 -10.63 3.67
C THR A 224 -0.86 -11.83 2.75
N ALA A 225 -0.42 -12.97 3.27
CA ALA A 225 -0.21 -14.21 2.52
C ALA A 225 -1.52 -14.73 1.92
N TRP A 226 -2.61 -14.69 2.69
CA TRP A 226 -3.93 -15.03 2.18
C TRP A 226 -4.38 -14.08 1.07
N GLY A 227 -4.23 -12.77 1.28
CA GLY A 227 -4.62 -11.75 0.30
C GLY A 227 -3.89 -11.93 -1.03
N PHE A 228 -2.60 -12.27 -0.99
CA PHE A 228 -1.82 -12.57 -2.18
C PHE A 228 -2.31 -13.85 -2.88
N ALA A 229 -2.51 -14.94 -2.15
CA ALA A 229 -3.00 -16.21 -2.70
C ALA A 229 -4.40 -16.05 -3.33
N ALA A 230 -5.31 -15.32 -2.68
CA ALA A 230 -6.66 -15.04 -3.18
C ALA A 230 -6.65 -14.24 -4.49
N ALA A 231 -5.70 -13.31 -4.64
CA ALA A 231 -5.56 -12.47 -5.82
C ALA A 231 -4.67 -13.07 -6.91
N HIS A 232 -3.94 -14.15 -6.65
CA HIS A 232 -2.96 -14.72 -7.58
C HIS A 232 -3.62 -15.20 -8.87
N LEU A 233 -2.91 -15.10 -10.02
CA LEU A 233 -3.42 -15.57 -11.32
C LEU A 233 -3.82 -17.05 -11.30
N ASP A 234 -3.00 -17.89 -10.67
CA ASP A 234 -3.37 -19.28 -10.42
C ASP A 234 -4.31 -19.37 -9.21
N PRO A 235 -5.60 -19.72 -9.41
CA PRO A 235 -6.58 -19.79 -8.33
C PRO A 235 -6.36 -21.00 -7.40
N GLN A 236 -5.49 -21.94 -7.79
CA GLN A 236 -5.16 -23.13 -7.01
C GLN A 236 -3.86 -22.94 -6.21
N ARG A 237 -3.22 -21.77 -6.30
CA ARG A 237 -2.00 -21.49 -5.54
C ARG A 237 -2.25 -21.64 -4.06
N ALA A 238 -1.45 -22.50 -3.42
CA ALA A 238 -1.48 -22.65 -1.98
C ALA A 238 -0.99 -21.37 -1.28
N MET A 239 -1.69 -20.97 -0.22
CA MET A 239 -1.24 -19.89 0.65
C MET A 239 0.01 -20.32 1.43
N VAL A 240 1.02 -19.47 1.49
CA VAL A 240 2.16 -19.64 2.41
C VAL A 240 1.64 -19.51 3.85
N GLN A 241 1.93 -20.51 4.71
CA GLN A 241 1.35 -20.60 6.06
C GLN A 241 2.38 -20.50 7.19
N HIS A 242 3.68 -20.59 6.89
CA HIS A 242 4.73 -20.62 7.90
C HIS A 242 6.10 -20.26 7.29
N ALA A 243 7.06 -20.02 8.16
CA ALA A 243 8.45 -19.79 7.80
C ALA A 243 9.08 -21.02 7.13
N SER A 244 10.03 -20.77 6.23
CA SER A 244 10.89 -21.81 5.63
C SER A 244 12.12 -22.10 6.50
N LYS A 245 12.63 -23.31 6.40
CA LYS A 245 13.95 -23.66 6.97
C LYS A 245 15.13 -23.25 6.10
N ARG A 246 14.87 -22.76 4.89
CA ARG A 246 15.92 -22.28 3.96
C ARG A 246 16.65 -21.10 4.55
N ARG A 247 17.99 -21.09 4.46
CA ARG A 247 18.81 -19.92 4.79
C ARG A 247 19.10 -19.14 3.53
N LEU A 248 18.81 -17.85 3.59
CA LEU A 248 18.84 -16.95 2.45
C LEU A 248 20.16 -16.17 2.44
N ARG A 249 20.58 -15.74 1.25
CA ARG A 249 21.64 -14.76 1.03
C ARG A 249 20.98 -13.40 0.88
N ILE A 250 21.21 -12.52 1.83
CA ILE A 250 20.54 -11.20 1.93
C ILE A 250 21.56 -10.11 1.66
N GLY A 251 21.39 -9.37 0.56
CA GLY A 251 22.15 -8.16 0.26
C GLY A 251 21.56 -6.95 0.95
N VAL A 252 22.31 -6.24 1.79
CA VAL A 252 21.85 -5.04 2.49
C VAL A 252 22.29 -3.79 1.77
N ILE A 253 21.35 -2.94 1.40
CA ILE A 253 21.57 -1.64 0.74
C ILE A 253 21.04 -0.53 1.64
N GLU A 254 21.95 0.31 2.16
CA GLU A 254 21.56 1.43 3.03
C GLU A 254 21.26 2.72 2.23
N HIS A 255 21.99 2.98 1.15
CA HIS A 255 21.87 4.23 0.39
C HIS A 255 20.73 4.16 -0.63
N GLY A 256 20.03 5.30 -0.81
CA GLY A 256 19.05 5.45 -1.87
C GLY A 256 19.67 5.34 -3.27
N LEU A 257 18.82 5.14 -4.28
CA LEU A 257 19.24 4.98 -5.68
C LEU A 257 20.11 6.13 -6.23
N ARG A 258 20.01 7.34 -5.65
CA ARG A 258 20.86 8.49 -5.98
C ARG A 258 22.09 8.63 -5.05
N GLY A 259 22.39 7.62 -4.23
CA GLY A 259 23.55 7.58 -3.34
C GLY A 259 23.38 8.31 -2.01
N ALA A 260 22.23 8.97 -1.75
CA ALA A 260 21.98 9.65 -0.51
C ALA A 260 21.77 8.65 0.65
N ALA A 261 22.40 8.92 1.80
CA ALA A 261 22.16 8.15 3.01
C ALA A 261 20.78 8.48 3.59
N PRO A 262 20.09 7.53 4.22
CA PRO A 262 18.88 7.80 4.97
C PRO A 262 19.18 8.50 6.30
N ASP A 263 18.13 8.93 6.97
CA ASP A 263 18.20 9.38 8.37
C ASP A 263 18.87 8.34 9.26
N ALA A 264 19.54 8.80 10.32
CA ALA A 264 20.32 7.94 11.21
C ALA A 264 19.50 6.85 11.89
N GLU A 265 18.23 7.13 12.25
CA GLU A 265 17.34 6.16 12.88
C GLU A 265 16.86 5.11 11.86
N VAL A 266 16.60 5.53 10.61
CA VAL A 266 16.28 4.61 9.52
C VAL A 266 17.47 3.71 9.21
N ALA A 267 18.67 4.27 9.06
CA ALA A 267 19.89 3.48 8.86
C ALA A 267 20.12 2.48 10.01
N GLN A 268 19.89 2.90 11.25
CA GLN A 268 20.01 2.01 12.41
C GLN A 268 18.96 0.89 12.39
N ALA A 269 17.71 1.19 12.01
CA ALA A 269 16.66 0.18 11.89
C ALA A 269 17.02 -0.88 10.84
N ILE A 270 17.59 -0.49 9.70
CA ILE A 270 18.02 -1.44 8.66
C ILE A 270 19.19 -2.30 9.13
N ARG A 271 20.19 -1.72 9.82
CA ARG A 271 21.28 -2.53 10.41
C ARG A 271 20.75 -3.53 11.44
N ARG A 272 19.82 -3.12 12.31
CA ARG A 272 19.16 -4.05 13.25
C ARG A 272 18.34 -5.13 12.55
N SER A 273 17.72 -4.84 11.41
CA SER A 273 17.04 -5.86 10.58
C SER A 273 18.04 -6.85 9.99
N ALA A 274 19.19 -6.37 9.55
CA ALA A 274 20.29 -7.20 9.05
C ALA A 274 20.85 -8.12 10.15
N ASP A 275 21.09 -7.55 11.35
CA ASP A 275 21.54 -8.30 12.54
C ASP A 275 20.52 -9.38 12.96
N LEU A 276 19.22 -9.07 12.90
CA LEU A 276 18.14 -10.02 13.16
C LEU A 276 18.20 -11.18 12.15
N CYS A 277 18.27 -10.89 10.85
CA CYS A 277 18.40 -11.93 9.82
C CYS A 277 19.66 -12.79 10.03
N ALA A 278 20.80 -12.19 10.35
CA ALA A 278 22.03 -12.92 10.64
C ALA A 278 21.91 -13.82 11.88
N SER A 279 21.23 -13.35 12.93
CA SER A 279 20.98 -14.13 14.15
C SER A 279 20.08 -15.35 13.93
N LEU A 280 19.22 -15.26 12.90
CA LEU A 280 18.37 -16.38 12.44
C LEU A 280 19.12 -17.34 11.49
N GLY A 281 20.39 -17.06 11.20
CA GLY A 281 21.26 -17.92 10.39
C GLY A 281 21.27 -17.65 8.91
N HIS A 282 20.69 -16.52 8.44
CA HIS A 282 20.84 -16.08 7.05
C HIS A 282 22.25 -15.52 6.80
N HIS A 283 22.73 -15.59 5.55
CA HIS A 283 23.94 -14.92 5.11
C HIS A 283 23.61 -13.47 4.77
N VAL A 284 24.29 -12.52 5.40
CA VAL A 284 23.99 -11.09 5.27
C VAL A 284 25.26 -10.35 4.86
N ASP A 285 25.22 -9.72 3.68
CA ASP A 285 26.33 -8.95 3.12
C ASP A 285 25.89 -7.53 2.79
N LYS A 286 26.76 -6.54 3.02
CA LYS A 286 26.55 -5.19 2.53
C LYS A 286 26.86 -5.15 1.02
N VAL A 287 25.93 -4.61 0.22
CA VAL A 287 26.03 -4.55 -1.24
C VAL A 287 25.61 -3.17 -1.77
N GLU A 288 25.94 -2.91 -3.03
CA GLU A 288 25.52 -1.71 -3.73
C GLU A 288 24.41 -2.01 -4.74
N TRP A 289 23.68 -0.98 -5.17
CA TRP A 289 22.68 -1.12 -6.22
C TRP A 289 23.34 -1.63 -7.52
N PRO A 290 22.81 -2.68 -8.17
CA PRO A 290 23.40 -3.25 -9.39
C PRO A 290 23.08 -2.44 -10.67
N ILE A 291 22.67 -1.18 -10.53
CA ILE A 291 22.22 -0.31 -11.62
C ILE A 291 22.75 1.11 -11.45
N ASP A 292 22.77 1.89 -12.53
CA ASP A 292 22.90 3.35 -12.44
C ASP A 292 21.62 3.95 -11.86
N GLY A 293 21.60 4.14 -10.56
CA GLY A 293 20.43 4.63 -9.84
C GLY A 293 20.03 6.05 -10.23
N ALA A 294 20.96 6.91 -10.61
CA ALA A 294 20.63 8.27 -11.04
C ALA A 294 19.93 8.27 -12.41
N ALA A 295 20.43 7.49 -13.38
CA ALA A 295 19.78 7.33 -14.68
C ALA A 295 18.40 6.65 -14.52
N PHE A 296 18.30 5.64 -13.63
CA PHE A 296 17.04 4.98 -13.29
C PHE A 296 16.00 5.96 -12.74
N MET A 297 16.36 6.79 -11.75
CA MET A 297 15.41 7.72 -11.14
C MET A 297 14.94 8.79 -12.13
N ARG A 298 15.79 9.25 -13.06
CA ARG A 298 15.34 10.15 -14.14
C ARG A 298 14.28 9.49 -15.02
N ALA A 299 14.51 8.24 -15.43
CA ALA A 299 13.56 7.49 -16.26
C ALA A 299 12.23 7.26 -15.51
N PHE A 300 12.27 6.98 -14.21
CA PHE A 300 11.07 6.84 -13.39
C PHE A 300 10.30 8.15 -13.28
N GLU A 301 10.97 9.29 -13.06
CA GLU A 301 10.35 10.60 -13.02
C GLU A 301 9.69 11.00 -14.35
N ASP A 302 10.31 10.64 -15.48
CA ASP A 302 9.71 10.85 -16.79
C ASP A 302 8.46 10.01 -17.00
N LEU A 303 8.46 8.72 -16.61
CA LEU A 303 7.27 7.87 -16.63
C LEU A 303 6.17 8.39 -15.71
N TRP A 304 6.54 8.85 -14.51
CA TRP A 304 5.60 9.46 -13.57
C TRP A 304 4.98 10.75 -14.10
N THR A 305 5.77 11.56 -14.79
CA THR A 305 5.32 12.76 -15.48
C THR A 305 4.30 12.43 -16.57
N HIS A 306 4.56 11.40 -17.39
CA HIS A 306 3.62 10.96 -18.42
C HIS A 306 2.33 10.39 -17.80
N LEU A 307 2.40 9.64 -16.71
CA LEU A 307 1.21 9.14 -16.01
C LEU A 307 0.34 10.30 -15.50
N GLY A 308 0.94 11.36 -14.98
CA GLY A 308 0.22 12.57 -14.58
C GLY A 308 -0.40 13.30 -15.77
N ALA A 309 0.30 13.38 -16.91
CA ALA A 309 -0.21 13.96 -18.15
C ALA A 309 -1.43 13.20 -18.69
N ASP A 310 -1.39 11.86 -18.67
CA ASP A 310 -2.52 11.01 -19.06
C ASP A 310 -3.76 11.31 -18.20
N CYS A 311 -3.58 11.55 -16.88
CA CYS A 311 -4.66 11.99 -16.01
C CYS A 311 -5.23 13.36 -16.44
N VAL A 312 -4.37 14.34 -16.76
CA VAL A 312 -4.80 15.67 -17.23
C VAL A 312 -5.58 15.55 -18.53
N ASP A 313 -5.12 14.78 -19.49
CA ASP A 313 -5.77 14.59 -20.78
C ASP A 313 -7.12 13.88 -20.66
N ALA A 314 -7.21 12.87 -19.79
CA ALA A 314 -8.48 12.19 -19.49
C ALA A 314 -9.51 13.18 -18.89
N VAL A 315 -9.08 14.05 -17.98
CA VAL A 315 -9.96 15.08 -17.40
C VAL A 315 -10.32 16.13 -18.45
N ARG A 316 -9.38 16.60 -19.27
CA ARG A 316 -9.62 17.57 -20.35
C ARG A 316 -10.69 17.06 -21.32
N ALA A 317 -10.59 15.78 -21.72
CA ALA A 317 -11.54 15.16 -22.64
C ALA A 317 -12.99 15.12 -22.09
N THR A 318 -13.15 15.11 -20.75
CA THR A 318 -14.46 15.02 -20.08
C THR A 318 -14.88 16.31 -19.36
N SER A 319 -14.08 17.38 -19.46
CA SER A 319 -14.28 18.62 -18.70
C SER A 319 -15.55 19.40 -19.07
N GLY A 320 -16.08 19.18 -20.28
CA GLY A 320 -17.21 19.95 -20.78
C GLY A 320 -16.93 21.46 -20.90
N GLY A 321 -15.67 21.85 -21.10
CA GLY A 321 -15.22 23.23 -21.21
C GLY A 321 -14.95 23.92 -19.86
N ARG A 322 -15.05 23.23 -18.74
CA ARG A 322 -14.64 23.75 -17.42
C ARG A 322 -13.12 23.91 -17.37
N ARG A 323 -12.64 24.87 -16.58
CA ARG A 323 -11.21 25.09 -16.37
C ARG A 323 -10.61 23.90 -15.61
N LEU A 324 -9.43 23.43 -16.02
CA LEU A 324 -8.76 22.30 -15.37
C LEU A 324 -8.35 22.63 -13.92
N GLU A 325 -8.01 23.87 -13.62
CA GLU A 325 -7.65 24.34 -12.28
C GLU A 325 -8.80 24.18 -11.28
N ASP A 326 -10.05 24.17 -11.75
CA ASP A 326 -11.23 23.94 -10.91
C ASP A 326 -11.51 22.44 -10.67
N LEU A 327 -10.92 21.57 -11.49
CA LEU A 327 -11.20 20.15 -11.57
C LEU A 327 -10.10 19.27 -10.94
N ILE A 328 -8.85 19.67 -11.07
CA ILE A 328 -7.70 18.87 -10.63
C ILE A 328 -6.71 19.75 -9.83
N GLU A 329 -5.85 19.06 -9.10
CA GLU A 329 -4.92 19.67 -8.17
C GLU A 329 -3.71 20.32 -8.88
N PRO A 330 -3.04 21.29 -8.24
CA PRO A 330 -1.85 21.96 -8.79
C PRO A 330 -0.74 20.98 -9.17
N TRP A 331 -0.53 19.91 -8.37
CA TRP A 331 0.46 18.86 -8.66
C TRP A 331 0.16 18.12 -9.96
N THR A 332 -1.08 17.63 -10.13
CA THR A 332 -1.51 16.93 -11.35
C THR A 332 -1.34 17.83 -12.59
N LEU A 333 -1.75 19.09 -12.48
CA LEU A 333 -1.54 20.09 -13.55
C LEU A 333 -0.05 20.32 -13.87
N ALA A 334 0.80 20.36 -12.85
CA ALA A 334 2.23 20.55 -13.04
C ALA A 334 2.88 19.38 -13.77
N LEU A 335 2.46 18.14 -13.49
CA LEU A 335 2.92 16.97 -14.25
C LEU A 335 2.54 17.05 -15.72
N GLY A 336 1.30 17.50 -16.04
CA GLY A 336 0.88 17.74 -17.42
C GLY A 336 1.75 18.78 -18.13
N ARG A 337 2.00 19.94 -17.49
CA ARG A 337 2.87 20.98 -18.04
C ARG A 337 4.33 20.52 -18.21
N ARG A 338 4.84 19.73 -17.25
CA ARG A 338 6.18 19.15 -17.34
C ARG A 338 6.30 18.20 -18.52
N ALA A 339 5.29 17.39 -18.80
CA ALA A 339 5.28 16.48 -19.94
C ALA A 339 5.42 17.22 -21.28
N GLU A 340 4.84 18.42 -21.42
CA GLU A 340 4.96 19.27 -22.61
C GLU A 340 6.40 19.77 -22.86
N THR A 341 7.24 19.77 -21.81
CA THR A 341 8.64 20.24 -21.86
C THR A 341 9.66 19.12 -21.94
N LEU A 342 9.25 17.88 -21.76
CA LEU A 342 10.16 16.73 -21.87
C LEU A 342 10.66 16.56 -23.31
N PRO A 343 11.91 16.06 -23.51
CA PRO A 343 12.39 15.68 -24.82
C PRO A 343 11.43 14.70 -25.51
N PHE A 344 11.24 14.84 -26.81
CA PHE A 344 10.34 14.01 -27.62
C PHE A 344 10.56 12.50 -27.42
N ASN A 345 11.80 12.08 -27.17
CA ASN A 345 12.16 10.67 -26.93
C ASN A 345 12.29 10.28 -25.46
N ALA A 346 11.84 11.11 -24.50
CA ALA A 346 11.97 10.84 -23.06
C ALA A 346 11.25 9.54 -22.67
N LEU A 347 10.01 9.35 -23.12
CA LEU A 347 9.24 8.15 -22.84
C LEU A 347 9.88 6.88 -23.42
N GLU A 348 10.39 6.95 -24.65
CA GLU A 348 11.11 5.84 -25.28
C GLU A 348 12.40 5.50 -24.51
N ALA A 349 13.13 6.52 -24.07
CA ALA A 349 14.34 6.33 -23.28
C ALA A 349 14.03 5.66 -21.92
N ALA A 350 12.93 6.07 -21.27
CA ALA A 350 12.45 5.46 -20.03
C ALA A 350 12.05 4.00 -20.24
N TYR A 351 11.32 3.67 -21.31
CA TYR A 351 10.99 2.27 -21.65
C TYR A 351 12.24 1.42 -21.95
N ARG A 352 13.25 1.97 -22.62
CA ARG A 352 14.53 1.26 -22.84
C ARG A 352 15.24 0.97 -21.53
N GLN A 353 15.26 1.93 -20.60
CA GLN A 353 15.80 1.72 -19.26
C GLN A 353 15.06 0.61 -18.52
N LEU A 354 13.72 0.61 -18.57
CA LEU A 354 12.89 -0.42 -17.97
C LEU A 354 13.16 -1.80 -18.57
N ALA A 355 13.28 -1.89 -19.90
CA ALA A 355 13.53 -3.16 -20.60
C ALA A 355 14.90 -3.77 -20.26
N GLY A 356 15.88 -2.97 -19.87
CA GLY A 356 17.21 -3.42 -19.46
C GLY A 356 17.28 -3.96 -18.02
N LEU A 357 16.35 -3.60 -17.16
CA LEU A 357 16.38 -3.95 -15.73
C LEU A 357 16.40 -5.47 -15.45
N PRO A 358 15.59 -6.31 -16.12
CA PRO A 358 15.60 -7.75 -15.85
C PRO A 358 16.96 -8.39 -15.98
N ALA A 359 17.73 -8.03 -17.01
CA ALA A 359 19.09 -8.57 -17.22
C ALA A 359 20.08 -8.11 -16.12
N GLN A 360 20.00 -6.83 -15.73
CA GLN A 360 20.87 -6.27 -14.69
C GLN A 360 20.56 -6.88 -13.32
N LEU A 361 19.30 -7.04 -12.97
CA LEU A 361 18.86 -7.62 -11.70
C LEU A 361 19.05 -9.13 -11.65
N SER A 362 18.89 -9.85 -12.76
CA SER A 362 19.14 -11.31 -12.81
C SER A 362 20.56 -11.68 -12.39
N ALA A 363 21.56 -10.91 -12.85
CA ALA A 363 22.94 -11.12 -12.43
C ALA A 363 23.15 -10.87 -10.93
N PHE A 364 22.44 -9.92 -10.34
CA PHE A 364 22.47 -9.64 -8.92
C PHE A 364 21.78 -10.77 -8.12
N TYR A 365 20.57 -11.16 -8.51
CA TYR A 365 19.80 -12.21 -7.85
C TYR A 365 20.38 -13.62 -8.04
N ALA A 366 21.35 -13.82 -8.94
CA ALA A 366 22.15 -15.05 -8.97
C ALA A 366 23.02 -15.22 -7.70
N ASN A 367 23.39 -14.12 -7.05
CA ASN A 367 24.24 -14.12 -5.84
C ASN A 367 23.45 -13.90 -4.55
N TYR A 368 22.31 -13.19 -4.60
CA TYR A 368 21.48 -12.87 -3.45
C TYR A 368 20.03 -13.28 -3.69
N ASP A 369 19.42 -13.89 -2.68
CA ASP A 369 18.02 -14.32 -2.75
C ASP A 369 17.08 -13.12 -2.45
N VAL A 370 17.52 -12.22 -1.56
CA VAL A 370 16.73 -11.08 -1.07
C VAL A 370 17.60 -9.83 -0.96
N VAL A 371 17.01 -8.67 -1.23
CA VAL A 371 17.57 -7.35 -0.89
C VAL A 371 16.83 -6.78 0.31
N LEU A 372 17.58 -6.38 1.33
CA LEU A 372 17.09 -5.58 2.47
C LEU A 372 17.47 -4.11 2.27
N SER A 373 16.52 -3.21 2.33
CA SER A 373 16.74 -1.76 2.26
C SER A 373 15.72 -0.99 3.11
N PRO A 374 15.91 0.33 3.32
CA PRO A 374 14.83 1.19 3.78
C PRO A 374 13.62 1.18 2.83
N VAL A 375 12.46 1.58 3.34
CA VAL A 375 11.29 1.94 2.51
C VAL A 375 11.36 3.42 2.13
N THR A 376 11.67 4.26 3.11
CA THR A 376 11.77 5.72 3.00
C THR A 376 13.08 6.21 3.60
N SER A 377 13.54 7.41 3.21
CA SER A 377 14.79 7.97 3.73
C SER A 377 14.66 8.53 5.16
N THR A 378 13.43 8.83 5.62
CA THR A 378 13.11 9.29 6.99
C THR A 378 11.87 8.56 7.49
N PRO A 379 11.56 8.56 8.79
CA PRO A 379 10.24 8.19 9.30
C PRO A 379 9.12 9.01 8.63
N ALA A 380 7.85 8.76 9.00
CA ALA A 380 6.70 9.46 8.44
C ALA A 380 6.88 10.99 8.49
N PRO A 381 6.67 11.72 7.37
CA PRO A 381 6.82 13.17 7.31
C PRO A 381 5.66 13.87 8.03
N LEU A 382 5.85 15.13 8.39
CA LEU A 382 4.76 15.99 8.86
C LEU A 382 3.71 16.17 7.75
N LEU A 383 2.45 16.35 8.13
CA LEU A 383 1.41 16.79 7.21
C LEU A 383 1.80 18.12 6.57
N GLY A 384 1.48 18.28 5.30
CA GLY A 384 1.85 19.44 4.48
C GLY A 384 3.21 19.34 3.80
N ALA A 385 4.11 18.44 4.23
CA ALA A 385 5.43 18.32 3.62
C ALA A 385 5.38 17.88 2.15
N TYR A 386 4.43 17.02 1.81
CA TYR A 386 4.22 16.49 0.45
C TYR A 386 2.76 16.64 0.00
N GLY A 387 2.08 17.68 0.48
CA GLY A 387 0.72 17.98 0.09
C GLY A 387 0.64 18.66 -1.28
N PRO A 388 -0.54 18.68 -1.94
CA PRO A 388 -0.73 19.19 -3.30
C PRO A 388 -0.53 20.72 -3.44
N SER A 389 -0.43 21.45 -2.33
CA SER A 389 -0.17 22.89 -2.30
C SER A 389 1.31 23.23 -2.24
N VAL A 390 2.21 22.27 -2.08
CA VAL A 390 3.66 22.47 -2.16
C VAL A 390 4.02 22.82 -3.61
N PRO A 391 4.91 23.81 -3.87
CA PRO A 391 5.37 24.11 -5.23
C PRO A 391 5.88 22.85 -5.94
N ALA A 392 5.42 22.63 -7.16
CA ALA A 392 5.63 21.37 -7.87
C ALA A 392 7.11 20.99 -8.08
N GLU A 393 7.97 21.99 -8.34
CA GLU A 393 9.42 21.76 -8.49
C GLU A 393 10.03 21.27 -7.17
N GLN A 394 9.69 21.91 -6.05
CA GLN A 394 10.11 21.49 -4.71
C GLN A 394 9.58 20.10 -4.38
N LEU A 395 8.30 19.83 -4.69
CA LEU A 395 7.67 18.56 -4.42
C LEU A 395 8.30 17.41 -5.21
N MET A 396 8.63 17.67 -6.51
CA MET A 396 9.34 16.70 -7.35
C MET A 396 10.69 16.31 -6.73
N GLU A 397 11.46 17.27 -6.27
CA GLU A 397 12.77 17.02 -5.68
C GLU A 397 12.66 16.32 -4.32
N THR A 398 11.88 16.89 -3.38
CA THR A 398 11.87 16.44 -1.98
C THR A 398 11.13 15.12 -1.81
N MET A 399 10.01 14.90 -2.53
CA MET A 399 9.27 13.64 -2.46
C MET A 399 10.10 12.48 -3.02
N PHE A 400 10.76 12.64 -4.18
CA PHE A 400 11.60 11.57 -4.73
C PHE A 400 12.91 11.36 -3.96
N ALA A 401 13.38 12.37 -3.22
CA ALA A 401 14.46 12.18 -2.24
C ALA A 401 14.00 11.41 -0.99
N TRP A 402 12.72 11.52 -0.62
CA TRP A 402 12.14 10.77 0.50
C TRP A 402 11.86 9.30 0.15
N ILE A 403 11.55 8.98 -1.13
CA ILE A 403 11.22 7.62 -1.60
C ILE A 403 12.26 7.04 -2.58
N PRO A 404 13.57 7.04 -2.26
CA PRO A 404 14.61 6.70 -3.23
C PRO A 404 14.86 5.17 -3.34
N TYR A 405 14.03 4.32 -2.73
CA TYR A 405 14.23 2.86 -2.67
C TYR A 405 13.16 2.08 -3.42
N THR A 406 11.90 2.49 -3.27
CA THR A 406 10.74 1.72 -3.71
C THR A 406 10.48 1.69 -5.23
N PRO A 407 10.83 2.71 -6.06
CA PRO A 407 10.51 2.70 -7.49
C PRO A 407 11.15 1.57 -8.30
N LEU A 408 12.29 1.06 -7.84
CA LEU A 408 13.01 0.00 -8.58
C LEU A 408 12.13 -1.24 -8.78
N GLN A 409 11.45 -1.70 -7.73
CA GLN A 409 10.61 -2.89 -7.78
C GLN A 409 9.34 -2.69 -8.65
N ASN A 410 8.90 -1.45 -8.83
CA ASN A 410 7.80 -1.13 -9.75
C ASN A 410 8.26 -1.27 -11.20
N MET A 411 9.33 -0.57 -11.58
CA MET A 411 9.85 -0.63 -12.96
C MET A 411 10.39 -2.03 -13.32
N ALA A 412 11.05 -2.71 -12.40
CA ALA A 412 11.55 -4.08 -12.61
C ALA A 412 10.43 -5.13 -12.63
N GLY A 413 9.28 -4.82 -12.02
CA GLY A 413 8.18 -5.78 -11.85
C GLY A 413 8.49 -6.88 -10.84
N THR A 414 9.42 -6.64 -9.91
CA THR A 414 9.79 -7.57 -8.85
C THR A 414 8.93 -7.39 -7.60
N PRO A 415 8.67 -8.45 -6.80
CA PRO A 415 7.95 -8.33 -5.54
C PRO A 415 8.80 -7.65 -4.46
N ALA A 416 8.12 -6.98 -3.52
CA ALA A 416 8.74 -6.46 -2.30
C ALA A 416 7.72 -6.34 -1.17
N ILE A 417 8.17 -6.57 0.06
CA ILE A 417 7.36 -6.48 1.27
C ILE A 417 7.98 -5.48 2.26
N SER A 418 7.14 -4.61 2.84
CA SER A 418 7.50 -3.74 3.96
C SER A 418 7.03 -4.39 5.26
N LEU A 419 7.95 -4.55 6.21
CA LEU A 419 7.68 -5.12 7.53
C LEU A 419 7.94 -4.09 8.63
N PRO A 420 7.05 -3.97 9.65
CA PRO A 420 7.14 -2.96 10.69
C PRO A 420 8.03 -3.41 11.85
N LEU A 421 9.31 -3.70 11.59
CA LEU A 421 10.21 -4.30 12.58
C LEU A 421 10.58 -3.33 13.72
N PHE A 422 10.79 -2.04 13.40
CA PHE A 422 11.31 -1.07 14.36
C PHE A 422 10.50 0.23 14.40
N THR A 423 10.82 1.08 15.39
CA THR A 423 10.25 2.42 15.58
C THR A 423 11.38 3.42 15.82
N SER A 424 11.13 4.68 15.50
CA SER A 424 12.00 5.81 15.82
C SER A 424 12.00 6.12 17.33
N SER A 425 12.87 7.01 17.77
CA SER A 425 12.91 7.53 19.14
C SER A 425 11.63 8.29 19.52
N THR A 426 10.90 8.80 18.54
CA THR A 426 9.59 9.47 18.73
C THR A 426 8.41 8.51 18.69
N GLY A 427 8.64 7.20 18.52
CA GLY A 427 7.59 6.17 18.46
C GLY A 427 6.94 5.99 17.09
N LEU A 428 7.39 6.70 16.05
CA LEU A 428 6.91 6.49 14.69
C LEU A 428 7.47 5.18 14.10
N PRO A 429 6.67 4.38 13.39
CA PRO A 429 7.14 3.17 12.73
C PRO A 429 8.25 3.45 11.70
N ILE A 430 9.16 2.50 11.55
CA ILE A 430 10.16 2.45 10.48
C ILE A 430 10.02 1.10 9.79
N GLY A 431 9.70 1.13 8.48
CA GLY A 431 9.58 -0.06 7.66
C GLY A 431 10.93 -0.59 7.19
N SER A 432 11.10 -1.91 7.25
CA SER A 432 12.20 -2.63 6.60
C SER A 432 11.67 -3.28 5.32
N MET A 433 12.25 -2.96 4.16
CA MET A 433 11.83 -3.50 2.88
C MET A 433 12.69 -4.69 2.48
N PHE A 434 12.04 -5.81 2.20
CA PHE A 434 12.65 -7.00 1.61
C PHE A 434 12.12 -7.15 0.18
N ALA A 435 13.02 -7.25 -0.79
CA ALA A 435 12.69 -7.43 -2.20
C ALA A 435 13.40 -8.65 -2.76
N ALA A 436 12.77 -9.33 -3.72
CA ALA A 436 13.29 -10.53 -4.34
C ALA A 436 13.06 -10.52 -5.85
N ASP A 437 13.61 -11.49 -6.57
CA ASP A 437 13.40 -11.63 -8.01
C ASP A 437 11.92 -11.93 -8.34
N ARG A 438 11.56 -11.80 -9.60
CA ARG A 438 10.18 -12.04 -10.09
C ARG A 438 9.71 -13.45 -9.72
N GLY A 439 8.48 -13.54 -9.24
CA GLY A 439 7.86 -14.80 -8.85
C GLY A 439 8.32 -15.37 -7.49
N GLN A 440 9.07 -14.59 -6.70
CA GLN A 440 9.60 -15.02 -5.39
C GLN A 440 8.77 -14.46 -4.22
N GLU A 441 7.50 -14.20 -4.41
CA GLU A 441 6.61 -13.70 -3.35
C GLU A 441 6.52 -14.69 -2.18
N ASP A 442 6.48 -16.00 -2.46
CA ASP A 442 6.43 -17.02 -1.42
C ASP A 442 7.65 -16.97 -0.51
N MET A 443 8.83 -16.82 -1.09
CA MET A 443 10.07 -16.69 -0.31
C MET A 443 10.06 -15.44 0.57
N LEU A 444 9.53 -14.32 0.09
CA LEU A 444 9.36 -13.10 0.89
C LEU A 444 8.36 -13.30 2.02
N LEU A 445 7.26 -14.02 1.78
CA LEU A 445 6.26 -14.33 2.80
C LEU A 445 6.81 -15.33 3.84
N GLU A 446 7.55 -16.35 3.43
CA GLU A 446 8.23 -17.27 4.33
C GLU A 446 9.22 -16.56 5.26
N LEU A 447 10.03 -15.64 4.71
CA LEU A 447 10.92 -14.79 5.50
C LEU A 447 10.14 -13.85 6.43
N ALA A 448 9.03 -13.28 5.95
CA ALA A 448 8.19 -12.41 6.76
C ALA A 448 7.58 -13.15 7.97
N TYR A 449 7.14 -14.40 7.81
CA TYR A 449 6.69 -15.24 8.94
C TYR A 449 7.81 -15.45 9.96
N GLU A 450 9.02 -15.79 9.51
CA GLU A 450 10.17 -15.98 10.41
C GLU A 450 10.49 -14.71 11.21
N LEU A 451 10.45 -13.56 10.55
CA LEU A 451 10.70 -12.26 11.20
C LEU A 451 9.56 -11.84 12.14
N GLU A 452 8.29 -12.14 11.80
CA GLU A 452 7.14 -11.90 12.66
C GLU A 452 7.20 -12.75 13.94
N GLU A 453 7.63 -14.01 13.82
CA GLU A 453 7.85 -14.92 14.95
C GLU A 453 9.01 -14.44 15.84
N ALA A 454 10.13 -14.05 15.23
CA ALA A 454 11.34 -13.64 15.96
C ALA A 454 11.21 -12.26 16.63
N LEU A 455 10.46 -11.34 16.03
CA LEU A 455 10.25 -9.98 16.54
C LEU A 455 8.78 -9.56 16.34
N PRO A 456 7.84 -10.08 17.13
CA PRO A 456 6.42 -9.85 16.93
C PRO A 456 6.02 -8.39 17.13
N TRP A 457 5.17 -7.89 16.24
CA TRP A 457 4.64 -6.51 16.27
C TRP A 457 3.14 -6.44 16.55
N HIS A 458 2.42 -7.55 16.63
CA HIS A 458 0.97 -7.59 16.78
C HIS A 458 0.45 -6.84 18.01
N GLY A 459 1.25 -6.77 19.10
CA GLY A 459 0.93 -6.04 20.32
C GLY A 459 1.20 -4.52 20.23
N ARG A 460 1.84 -4.03 19.17
CA ARG A 460 2.13 -2.60 19.00
C ARG A 460 0.96 -1.90 18.32
N TRP A 461 0.29 -1.00 19.03
CA TRP A 461 -0.86 -0.26 18.53
C TRP A 461 -0.60 1.25 18.59
N PRO A 462 -1.08 2.01 17.58
CA PRO A 462 -1.00 3.46 17.60
C PRO A 462 -1.93 4.08 18.66
N ALA A 463 -1.66 5.34 19.02
CA ALA A 463 -2.45 6.08 19.98
C ALA A 463 -3.92 6.19 19.53
N LEU A 464 -4.17 6.50 18.24
CA LEU A 464 -5.50 6.55 17.65
C LEU A 464 -5.87 5.18 17.08
N SER A 465 -6.39 4.28 17.93
CA SER A 465 -6.76 2.92 17.52
C SER A 465 -7.74 2.25 18.48
N VAL A 466 -8.28 1.12 18.05
CA VAL A 466 -9.14 0.25 18.88
C VAL A 466 -8.46 -0.28 20.16
N ALA A 467 -7.15 -0.17 20.29
CA ALA A 467 -6.43 -0.66 21.47
C ALA A 467 -6.62 0.23 22.71
N ASN A 468 -6.93 1.51 22.51
CA ASN A 468 -7.00 2.49 23.62
C ASN A 468 -8.42 2.68 24.18
N GLY A 469 -9.40 1.89 23.71
CA GLY A 469 -10.77 1.92 24.17
C GLY A 469 -11.63 3.02 23.51
N PRO A 470 -12.94 3.03 23.80
CA PRO A 470 -13.89 3.94 23.15
C PRO A 470 -13.87 5.39 23.69
N ASN A 471 -13.02 5.71 24.65
CA ASN A 471 -12.93 7.04 25.29
C ASN A 471 -11.68 7.82 24.82
N ILE A 472 -11.40 7.80 23.50
CA ILE A 472 -10.29 8.58 22.90
C ILE A 472 -10.74 10.03 22.67
#